data_7c3232eb28cefb558744ed03e9b12748
#
_entry.id   7c3232eb28cefb558744ed03e9b12748
#
_cell.length_a   1.000
_cell.length_b   1.000
_cell.length_c   1.000
_cell.angle_alpha   90.00
_cell.angle_beta   90.00
_cell.angle_gamma   90.00
#
_symmetry.space_group_name_H-M   'P 1'
#
loop_
_entity.id
_entity.type
_entity.pdbx_description
1 polymer ?
#
loop_
_entity_poly.entity_id
_entity_poly.type
_entity_poly.pdbx_seq_one_letter_code
_entity_poly.pdbx_strand_id
1 'polypeptide(L)'
;MQRYGTIVADPPWEYAEGWPGWGTRRPLPYAAMTLDEIMALPVGDWAAREGYLFLWTTNRYLEAAFRVARAWTFTPRQVLTWCKPPMGKGPGGMFATTTEFVLVAQRINPGTNAHGPRTRGERIPTSWFQWSRGRHSQKPAAFLDMVEAVSPGPYLELFARPPHRLGWDVWGAESANTIDLTRPA
;
A
#
# COMPACT_ATOMS: atom_id res chain seq x y z
N MET A 1 -5.60 15.78 17.35
CA MET A 1 -4.62 14.82 16.84
C MET A 1 -4.40 15.02 15.35
N GLN A 2 -3.20 14.75 14.85
CA GLN A 2 -2.86 14.90 13.43
C GLN A 2 -3.58 13.84 12.61
N ARG A 3 -4.26 14.26 11.55
CA ARG A 3 -4.88 13.36 10.57
C ARG A 3 -4.15 13.46 9.24
N TYR A 4 -3.93 12.32 8.60
CA TYR A 4 -3.12 12.22 7.40
C TYR A 4 -3.92 12.42 6.13
N GLY A 5 -3.45 13.34 5.29
CA GLY A 5 -4.00 13.57 3.95
C GLY A 5 -3.69 12.41 3.00
N THR A 6 -2.58 11.72 3.24
CA THR A 6 -2.18 10.56 2.45
C THR A 6 -1.61 9.45 3.33
N ILE A 7 -2.09 8.24 3.12
CA ILE A 7 -1.62 7.01 3.78
C ILE A 7 -1.12 6.05 2.70
N VAL A 8 0.11 5.55 2.88
CA VAL A 8 0.67 4.44 2.10
C VAL A 8 0.73 3.21 2.99
N ALA A 9 0.33 2.05 2.49
CA ALA A 9 0.35 0.81 3.24
C ALA A 9 0.87 -0.36 2.39
N ASP A 10 1.76 -1.18 2.96
CA ASP A 10 2.25 -2.43 2.37
C ASP A 10 2.05 -3.58 3.37
N PRO A 11 0.80 -4.07 3.56
CA PRO A 11 0.51 -5.07 4.56
C PRO A 11 1.32 -6.36 4.36
N PRO A 12 1.74 -7.02 5.44
CA PRO A 12 2.40 -8.30 5.39
C PRO A 12 1.38 -9.42 5.16
N TRP A 13 0.85 -9.48 3.92
CA TRP A 13 -0.17 -10.45 3.53
C TRP A 13 0.23 -11.87 3.88
N GLU A 14 -0.67 -12.62 4.51
CA GLU A 14 -0.44 -14.01 4.86
C GLU A 14 -0.48 -14.88 3.60
N TYR A 15 0.66 -15.47 3.26
CA TYR A 15 0.72 -16.50 2.23
C TYR A 15 0.56 -17.86 2.91
N ALA A 16 -0.64 -18.43 2.89
CA ALA A 16 -0.88 -19.76 3.39
C ALA A 16 0.14 -20.77 2.83
N GLU A 17 0.67 -21.62 3.70
CA GLU A 17 1.54 -22.73 3.30
C GLU A 17 0.80 -23.64 2.31
N GLY A 18 1.49 -24.08 1.28
CA GLY A 18 1.01 -25.21 0.48
C GLY A 18 0.23 -24.87 -0.79
N TRP A 19 0.71 -23.95 -1.64
CA TRP A 19 0.28 -23.99 -3.02
C TRP A 19 0.94 -25.19 -3.72
N PRO A 20 0.17 -26.12 -4.34
CA PRO A 20 0.74 -27.24 -5.10
C PRO A 20 1.71 -26.72 -6.18
N GLY A 21 2.94 -27.21 -6.17
CA GLY A 21 3.98 -26.84 -7.15
C GLY A 21 4.99 -25.79 -6.69
N TRP A 22 4.89 -25.27 -5.49
CA TRP A 22 5.91 -24.41 -4.87
C TRP A 22 6.66 -25.21 -3.81
N GLY A 23 7.95 -25.45 -4.06
CA GLY A 23 8.83 -26.14 -3.12
C GLY A 23 8.85 -25.48 -1.74
N THR A 24 9.42 -26.17 -0.76
CA THR A 24 9.54 -25.74 0.64
C THR A 24 9.88 -24.25 0.74
N ARG A 25 8.90 -23.44 1.09
CA ARG A 25 9.09 -21.99 1.25
C ARG A 25 9.95 -21.75 2.48
N ARG A 26 10.96 -20.90 2.31
CA ARG A 26 11.57 -20.27 3.47
C ARG A 26 10.48 -19.46 4.20
N PRO A 27 10.38 -19.55 5.52
CA PRO A 27 9.51 -18.70 6.30
C PRO A 27 9.72 -17.24 5.89
N LEU A 28 8.64 -16.47 5.85
CA LEU A 28 8.77 -15.03 5.64
C LEU A 28 9.65 -14.47 6.78
N PRO A 29 10.55 -13.53 6.50
CA PRO A 29 11.42 -12.93 7.53
C PRO A 29 10.66 -12.03 8.52
N TYR A 30 9.34 -11.92 8.39
CA TYR A 30 8.44 -11.11 9.21
C TYR A 30 7.15 -11.87 9.50
N ALA A 31 6.49 -11.51 10.61
CA ALA A 31 5.17 -12.04 10.96
C ALA A 31 4.14 -11.57 9.91
N ALA A 32 3.48 -12.52 9.27
CA ALA A 32 2.35 -12.25 8.40
C ALA A 32 1.12 -11.90 9.24
N MET A 33 0.19 -11.14 8.65
CA MET A 33 -1.10 -10.82 9.24
C MET A 33 -2.22 -11.44 8.40
N THR A 34 -3.23 -11.97 9.07
CA THR A 34 -4.46 -12.41 8.43
C THR A 34 -5.21 -11.23 7.84
N LEU A 35 -6.10 -11.50 6.88
CA LEU A 35 -6.93 -10.45 6.29
C LEU A 35 -7.78 -9.72 7.33
N ASP A 36 -8.34 -10.46 8.30
CA ASP A 36 -9.18 -9.90 9.35
C ASP A 36 -8.39 -8.99 10.31
N GLU A 37 -7.16 -9.38 10.66
CA GLU A 37 -6.27 -8.52 11.46
C GLU A 37 -5.92 -7.23 10.71
N ILE A 38 -5.62 -7.30 9.41
CA ILE A 38 -5.34 -6.11 8.59
C ILE A 38 -6.58 -5.21 8.53
N MET A 39 -7.76 -5.78 8.28
CA MET A 39 -9.02 -5.02 8.21
C MET A 39 -9.40 -4.37 9.55
N ALA A 40 -9.04 -4.99 10.67
CA ALA A 40 -9.36 -4.51 12.01
C ALA A 40 -8.50 -3.30 12.45
N LEU A 41 -7.41 -2.98 11.74
CA LEU A 41 -6.59 -1.81 12.07
C LEU A 41 -7.39 -0.51 11.92
N PRO A 42 -7.32 0.42 12.89
CA PRO A 42 -8.13 1.64 12.90
C PRO A 42 -7.60 2.74 11.96
N VAL A 43 -7.19 2.35 10.76
CA VAL A 43 -6.54 3.25 9.79
C VAL A 43 -7.47 4.42 9.41
N GLY A 44 -8.78 4.17 9.36
CA GLY A 44 -9.77 5.22 9.07
C GLY A 44 -9.78 6.36 10.10
N ASP A 45 -9.41 6.11 11.35
CA ASP A 45 -9.38 7.13 12.41
C ASP A 45 -8.21 8.08 12.24
N TRP A 46 -7.13 7.61 11.63
CA TRP A 46 -5.93 8.39 11.32
C TRP A 46 -6.02 9.17 10.01
N ALA A 47 -6.97 8.82 9.15
CA ALA A 47 -7.17 9.49 7.87
C ALA A 47 -7.87 10.84 8.03
N ALA A 48 -7.47 11.83 7.25
CA ALA A 48 -8.21 13.06 7.09
C ALA A 48 -9.62 12.79 6.52
N ARG A 49 -10.55 13.74 6.70
CA ARG A 49 -11.91 13.65 6.15
C ARG A 49 -11.89 13.47 4.62
N GLU A 50 -10.96 14.16 3.99
CA GLU A 50 -10.62 13.98 2.57
C GLU A 50 -9.17 13.53 2.50
N GLY A 51 -8.93 12.34 1.96
CA GLY A 51 -7.60 11.76 1.95
C GLY A 51 -7.45 10.64 0.94
N TYR A 52 -6.19 10.25 0.74
CA TYR A 52 -5.80 9.17 -0.15
C TYR A 52 -5.25 7.98 0.61
N LEU A 53 -5.52 6.81 0.09
CA LEU A 53 -4.87 5.56 0.45
C LEU A 53 -4.20 4.98 -0.80
N PHE A 54 -2.93 4.63 -0.66
CA PHE A 54 -2.17 3.84 -1.62
C PHE A 54 -1.83 2.50 -0.97
N LEU A 55 -2.55 1.46 -1.35
CA LEU A 55 -2.45 0.14 -0.72
C LEU A 55 -1.74 -0.83 -1.66
N TRP A 56 -0.51 -1.23 -1.30
CA TRP A 56 0.25 -2.24 -2.01
C TRP A 56 -0.38 -3.62 -1.89
N THR A 57 -0.40 -4.32 -3.00
CA THR A 57 -0.93 -5.68 -3.05
C THR A 57 -0.32 -6.48 -4.19
N THR A 58 -0.54 -7.77 -4.18
CA THR A 58 -0.14 -8.68 -5.26
C THR A 58 -1.37 -9.19 -6.01
N ASN A 59 -1.16 -9.85 -7.13
CA ASN A 59 -2.26 -10.44 -7.91
C ASN A 59 -3.17 -11.34 -7.05
N ARG A 60 -2.59 -12.11 -6.13
CA ARG A 60 -3.33 -13.00 -5.23
C ARG A 60 -4.28 -12.26 -4.27
N TYR A 61 -3.85 -11.10 -3.79
CA TYR A 61 -4.57 -10.32 -2.77
C TYR A 61 -5.28 -9.09 -3.32
N LEU A 62 -5.39 -8.96 -4.65
CA LEU A 62 -6.00 -7.78 -5.25
C LEU A 62 -7.45 -7.60 -4.80
N GLU A 63 -8.25 -8.67 -4.78
CA GLU A 63 -9.62 -8.63 -4.26
C GLU A 63 -9.66 -8.28 -2.76
N ALA A 64 -8.77 -8.88 -1.96
CA ALA A 64 -8.67 -8.59 -0.55
C ALA A 64 -8.31 -7.12 -0.29
N ALA A 65 -7.46 -6.51 -1.11
CA ALA A 65 -7.12 -5.09 -1.00
C ALA A 65 -8.34 -4.17 -1.14
N PHE A 66 -9.30 -4.52 -2.01
CA PHE A 66 -10.56 -3.78 -2.10
C PHE A 66 -11.40 -3.88 -0.82
N ARG A 67 -11.40 -5.04 -0.16
CA ARG A 67 -12.08 -5.24 1.13
C ARG A 67 -11.40 -4.42 2.24
N VAL A 68 -10.07 -4.48 2.33
CA VAL A 68 -9.27 -3.71 3.29
C VAL A 68 -9.52 -2.20 3.12
N ALA A 69 -9.44 -1.67 1.90
CA ALA A 69 -9.69 -0.25 1.64
C ALA A 69 -11.07 0.20 2.15
N ARG A 70 -12.11 -0.62 1.92
CA ARG A 70 -13.47 -0.32 2.41
C ARG A 70 -13.57 -0.42 3.93
N ALA A 71 -12.95 -1.42 4.55
CA ALA A 71 -12.91 -1.56 6.01
C ALA A 71 -12.25 -0.34 6.67
N TRP A 72 -11.22 0.22 6.04
CA TRP A 72 -10.55 1.44 6.45
C TRP A 72 -11.28 2.74 6.02
N THR A 73 -12.54 2.62 5.58
CA THR A 73 -13.41 3.74 5.17
C THR A 73 -12.97 4.50 3.91
N PHE A 74 -12.18 3.88 3.05
CA PHE A 74 -11.81 4.44 1.76
C PHE A 74 -12.60 3.80 0.61
N THR A 75 -12.92 4.60 -0.40
CA THR A 75 -13.57 4.14 -1.65
C THR A 75 -12.50 3.87 -2.70
N PRO A 76 -12.35 2.61 -3.17
CA PRO A 76 -11.44 2.26 -4.25
C PRO A 76 -11.70 3.08 -5.52
N ARG A 77 -10.64 3.52 -6.19
CA ARG A 77 -10.72 4.35 -7.41
C ARG A 77 -10.00 3.75 -8.59
N GLN A 78 -8.75 3.34 -8.41
CA GLN A 78 -7.90 2.90 -9.51
C GLN A 78 -6.87 1.89 -9.01
N VAL A 79 -6.45 1.00 -9.90
CA VAL A 79 -5.31 0.12 -9.68
C VAL A 79 -4.13 0.62 -10.51
N LEU A 80 -3.00 0.84 -9.85
CA LEU A 80 -1.73 1.09 -10.51
C LEU A 80 -0.95 -0.21 -10.60
N THR A 81 -0.19 -0.39 -11.67
CA THR A 81 0.59 -1.59 -11.92
C THR A 81 2.09 -1.26 -11.94
N TRP A 82 2.84 -1.86 -11.04
CA TRP A 82 4.29 -1.87 -11.14
C TRP A 82 4.75 -3.07 -11.95
N CYS A 83 5.25 -2.81 -13.16
CA CYS A 83 5.85 -3.81 -14.04
C CYS A 83 7.32 -4.01 -13.67
N LYS A 84 7.68 -5.20 -13.22
CA LYS A 84 9.05 -5.54 -12.83
C LYS A 84 9.77 -6.18 -14.00
N PRO A 85 11.03 -5.80 -14.25
CA PRO A 85 11.84 -6.55 -15.22
C PRO A 85 11.86 -8.04 -14.87
N PRO A 86 11.77 -8.94 -15.87
CA PRO A 86 11.86 -10.38 -15.64
C PRO A 86 13.18 -10.74 -14.96
N MET A 87 13.14 -11.60 -13.97
CA MET A 87 14.32 -12.20 -13.34
C MET A 87 14.28 -13.71 -13.57
N GLY A 88 14.63 -14.14 -14.80
CA GLY A 88 14.61 -15.56 -15.16
C GLY A 88 13.23 -16.19 -14.97
N LYS A 89 13.19 -17.47 -14.58
CA LYS A 89 11.96 -18.19 -14.25
C LYS A 89 11.51 -17.76 -12.84
N GLY A 90 10.82 -16.62 -12.74
CA GLY A 90 10.24 -16.13 -11.48
C GLY A 90 9.14 -17.05 -10.95
N PRO A 91 8.67 -16.80 -9.71
CA PRO A 91 7.53 -17.52 -9.15
C PRO A 91 6.28 -17.26 -9.98
N GLY A 92 5.45 -18.28 -10.14
CA GLY A 92 4.19 -18.24 -10.89
C GLY A 92 3.85 -19.61 -11.43
N GLY A 93 2.59 -19.81 -11.78
CA GLY A 93 2.12 -21.03 -12.44
C GLY A 93 2.37 -20.98 -13.95
N MET A 94 1.29 -20.89 -14.74
CA MET A 94 1.38 -20.77 -16.20
C MET A 94 2.10 -19.50 -16.63
N PHE A 95 1.97 -18.40 -15.86
CA PHE A 95 2.64 -17.13 -16.09
C PHE A 95 3.51 -16.74 -14.90
N ALA A 96 4.72 -16.24 -15.18
CA ALA A 96 5.59 -15.69 -14.15
C ALA A 96 4.97 -14.39 -13.57
N THR A 97 5.01 -14.24 -12.25
CA THR A 97 4.52 -13.03 -11.56
C THR A 97 5.55 -11.91 -11.70
N THR A 98 5.35 -11.03 -12.67
CA THR A 98 6.24 -9.90 -12.97
C THR A 98 5.64 -8.54 -12.60
N THR A 99 4.48 -8.54 -11.95
CA THR A 99 3.78 -7.30 -11.55
C THR A 99 3.46 -7.31 -10.07
N GLU A 100 3.39 -6.10 -9.49
CA GLU A 100 2.68 -5.81 -8.24
C GLU A 100 1.70 -4.65 -8.48
N PHE A 101 0.76 -4.48 -7.58
CA PHE A 101 -0.31 -3.50 -7.73
C PHE A 101 -0.36 -2.55 -6.55
N VAL A 102 -0.84 -1.34 -6.81
CA VAL A 102 -1.24 -0.38 -5.79
C VAL A 102 -2.70 -0.03 -6.01
N LEU A 103 -3.55 -0.35 -5.05
CA LEU A 103 -4.92 0.12 -5.05
C LEU A 103 -4.94 1.57 -4.54
N VAL A 104 -5.31 2.50 -5.40
CA VAL A 104 -5.57 3.88 -5.01
C VAL A 104 -7.02 4.00 -4.57
N ALA A 105 -7.24 4.48 -3.38
CA ALA A 105 -8.56 4.71 -2.83
C ALA A 105 -8.64 6.12 -2.20
N GLN A 106 -9.86 6.63 -2.07
CA GLN A 106 -10.12 7.98 -1.56
C GLN A 106 -11.15 7.94 -0.45
N ARG A 107 -10.96 8.79 0.53
CA ARG A 107 -11.99 9.16 1.49
C ARG A 107 -12.55 10.53 1.10
N ILE A 108 -13.87 10.61 0.95
CA ILE A 108 -14.57 11.80 0.47
C ILE A 108 -15.65 12.14 1.48
N ASN A 109 -15.79 13.40 1.83
CA ASN A 109 -16.90 13.86 2.66
C ASN A 109 -18.25 13.59 1.96
N PRO A 110 -19.25 13.05 2.67
CA PRO A 110 -20.62 13.03 2.16
C PRO A 110 -21.07 14.47 1.87
N GLY A 111 -21.51 14.70 0.62
CA GLY A 111 -22.00 16.02 0.20
C GLY A 111 -21.00 16.90 -0.57
N THR A 112 -19.73 16.50 -0.66
CA THR A 112 -18.82 17.12 -1.63
C THR A 112 -18.97 16.44 -2.98
N ASN A 113 -19.08 17.23 -4.06
CA ASN A 113 -19.04 16.69 -5.42
C ASN A 113 -17.73 15.89 -5.57
N ALA A 114 -17.87 14.62 -5.94
CA ALA A 114 -16.86 13.56 -5.93
C ALA A 114 -15.67 13.75 -6.91
N HIS A 115 -15.25 14.96 -7.10
CA HIS A 115 -13.91 15.23 -7.61
C HIS A 115 -12.99 15.13 -6.40
N GLY A 116 -12.32 14.00 -6.25
CA GLY A 116 -11.41 13.75 -5.14
C GLY A 116 -10.47 14.92 -4.84
N PRO A 117 -9.72 14.88 -3.71
CA PRO A 117 -8.82 15.96 -3.36
C PRO A 117 -8.07 16.37 -4.63
N ARG A 118 -8.05 17.67 -4.90
CA ARG A 118 -7.42 18.18 -6.12
C ARG A 118 -5.97 17.74 -6.09
N THR A 119 -5.55 16.99 -7.08
CA THR A 119 -4.15 16.67 -7.27
C THR A 119 -3.37 17.96 -7.24
N ARG A 120 -2.36 18.03 -6.43
CA ARG A 120 -1.51 19.22 -6.29
C ARG A 120 -0.62 19.43 -7.51
N GLY A 121 -0.65 18.51 -8.47
CA GLY A 121 0.24 18.50 -9.61
C GLY A 121 -0.45 18.15 -10.92
N GLU A 122 0.36 18.04 -11.95
CA GLU A 122 -0.08 17.57 -13.24
C GLU A 122 -0.59 16.13 -13.14
N ARG A 123 -1.59 15.82 -13.96
CA ARG A 123 -2.11 14.46 -14.06
C ARG A 123 -1.00 13.51 -14.54
N ILE A 124 -0.73 12.46 -13.78
CA ILE A 124 0.14 11.37 -14.23
C ILE A 124 -0.53 10.67 -15.42
N PRO A 125 0.08 10.63 -16.60
CA PRO A 125 -0.57 10.18 -17.85
C PRO A 125 -0.64 8.65 -17.98
N THR A 126 -0.24 7.90 -16.94
CA THR A 126 -0.19 6.43 -16.96
C THR A 126 -0.68 5.83 -15.64
N SER A 127 -1.14 4.59 -15.69
CA SER A 127 -1.48 3.77 -14.53
C SER A 127 -0.57 2.55 -14.37
N TRP A 128 0.48 2.44 -15.17
CA TRP A 128 1.51 1.43 -15.05
C TRP A 128 2.89 2.07 -15.04
N PHE A 129 3.82 1.44 -14.33
CA PHE A 129 5.15 1.98 -14.09
C PHE A 129 6.20 0.89 -14.23
N GLN A 130 7.35 1.24 -14.75
CA GLN A 130 8.49 0.35 -14.94
C GLN A 130 9.67 0.90 -14.13
N TRP A 131 9.64 0.63 -12.81
CA TRP A 131 10.71 1.01 -11.90
C TRP A 131 11.66 -0.17 -11.64
N SER A 132 12.92 0.14 -11.44
CA SER A 132 13.91 -0.86 -11.06
C SER A 132 13.55 -1.52 -9.73
N ARG A 133 13.90 -2.82 -9.60
CA ARG A 133 13.78 -3.53 -8.33
C ARG A 133 14.88 -3.08 -7.39
N GLY A 134 14.56 -2.87 -6.14
CA GLY A 134 15.50 -2.76 -5.04
C GLY A 134 15.85 -4.14 -4.44
N ARG A 135 16.27 -4.14 -3.18
CA ARG A 135 16.42 -5.37 -2.37
C ARG A 135 15.08 -6.10 -2.26
N HIS A 136 15.12 -7.37 -1.81
CA HIS A 136 13.90 -8.15 -1.62
C HIS A 136 12.83 -7.39 -0.81
N SER A 137 11.61 -7.35 -1.33
CA SER A 137 10.45 -6.63 -0.77
C SER A 137 10.55 -5.09 -0.71
N GLN A 138 11.65 -4.47 -1.13
CA GLN A 138 11.78 -3.01 -1.17
C GLN A 138 10.93 -2.43 -2.30
N LYS A 139 10.08 -1.46 -1.97
CA LYS A 139 9.31 -0.71 -2.96
C LYS A 139 10.18 0.36 -3.61
N PRO A 140 9.94 0.73 -4.88
CA PRO A 140 10.71 1.76 -5.57
C PRO A 140 10.60 3.13 -4.88
N ALA A 141 11.72 3.83 -4.66
CA ALA A 141 11.70 5.18 -4.09
C ALA A 141 10.88 6.17 -4.95
N ALA A 142 10.94 6.04 -6.28
CA ALA A 142 10.15 6.82 -7.21
C ALA A 142 8.62 6.71 -6.99
N PHE A 143 8.16 5.64 -6.33
CA PHE A 143 6.76 5.54 -5.94
C PHE A 143 6.35 6.60 -4.92
N LEU A 144 7.16 6.85 -3.89
CA LEU A 144 6.86 7.89 -2.90
C LEU A 144 6.99 9.29 -3.51
N ASP A 145 7.93 9.50 -4.44
CA ASP A 145 8.02 10.77 -5.20
C ASP A 145 6.72 11.03 -5.98
N MET A 146 6.19 10.00 -6.63
CA MET A 146 4.92 10.08 -7.34
C MET A 146 3.75 10.37 -6.36
N VAL A 147 3.70 9.70 -5.22
CA VAL A 147 2.65 9.92 -4.21
C VAL A 147 2.65 11.37 -3.74
N GLU A 148 3.82 11.94 -3.43
CA GLU A 148 3.95 13.34 -3.01
C GLU A 148 3.54 14.32 -4.10
N ALA A 149 3.77 13.98 -5.37
CA ALA A 149 3.39 14.82 -6.50
C ALA A 149 1.86 14.88 -6.73
N VAL A 150 1.13 13.81 -6.38
CA VAL A 150 -0.31 13.70 -6.71
C VAL A 150 -1.25 13.82 -5.52
N SER A 151 -0.75 13.76 -4.29
CA SER A 151 -1.59 13.75 -3.09
C SER A 151 -1.04 14.65 -1.98
N PRO A 152 -1.91 15.20 -1.12
CA PRO A 152 -1.49 16.13 -0.06
C PRO A 152 -0.96 15.38 1.17
N GLY A 153 0.01 16.02 1.87
CA GLY A 153 0.36 15.64 3.24
C GLY A 153 -0.69 16.12 4.28
N PRO A 154 -0.46 15.84 5.56
CA PRO A 154 0.63 15.02 6.10
C PRO A 154 0.60 13.59 5.61
N TYR A 155 1.78 12.94 5.60
CA TYR A 155 1.96 11.59 5.07
C TYR A 155 2.20 10.58 6.18
N LEU A 156 1.62 9.38 6.02
CA LEU A 156 1.82 8.23 6.90
C LEU A 156 2.17 6.99 6.08
N GLU A 157 3.24 6.30 6.45
CA GLU A 157 3.57 4.99 5.90
C GLU A 157 3.29 3.90 6.94
N LEU A 158 2.36 3.02 6.63
CA LEU A 158 2.01 1.85 7.44
C LEU A 158 2.79 0.62 6.97
N PHE A 159 3.18 -0.23 7.93
CA PHE A 159 4.05 -1.38 7.71
C PHE A 159 5.42 -0.98 7.14
N ALA A 160 5.85 0.23 7.52
CA ALA A 160 7.07 0.85 7.04
C ALA A 160 8.31 0.03 7.37
N ARG A 161 9.33 0.13 6.51
CA ARG A 161 10.65 -0.47 6.69
C ARG A 161 11.75 0.53 6.36
N PRO A 162 12.88 0.50 7.06
CA PRO A 162 14.00 1.36 6.73
C PRO A 162 14.53 1.16 5.30
N PRO A 163 15.06 2.22 4.62
CA PRO A 163 15.12 3.60 5.10
C PRO A 163 13.78 4.32 4.98
N HIS A 164 13.45 5.17 5.97
CA HIS A 164 12.20 5.93 5.98
C HIS A 164 12.31 7.22 5.16
N ARG A 165 11.19 7.63 4.58
CA ARG A 165 11.08 8.91 3.87
C ARG A 165 11.05 10.06 4.87
N LEU A 166 11.92 11.05 4.68
CA LEU A 166 11.94 12.25 5.51
C LEU A 166 10.61 13.02 5.41
N GLY A 167 10.09 13.46 6.54
CA GLY A 167 8.81 14.18 6.61
C GLY A 167 7.57 13.29 6.59
N TRP A 168 7.74 11.97 6.65
CA TRP A 168 6.68 11.00 6.80
C TRP A 168 6.65 10.44 8.21
N ASP A 169 5.45 10.32 8.77
CA ASP A 169 5.24 9.49 9.94
C ASP A 169 5.20 8.02 9.53
N VAL A 170 5.64 7.15 10.44
CA VAL A 170 5.78 5.73 10.14
C VAL A 170 5.23 4.85 11.26
N TRP A 171 4.65 3.71 10.85
CA TRP A 171 4.27 2.63 11.73
C TRP A 171 4.57 1.28 11.08
N GLY A 172 5.27 0.40 11.79
CA GLY A 172 5.63 -0.93 11.31
C GLY A 172 6.47 -1.71 12.30
N ALA A 173 6.49 -3.03 12.17
CA ALA A 173 7.20 -3.92 13.11
C ALA A 173 8.73 -3.75 13.06
N GLU A 174 9.26 -3.29 11.93
CA GLU A 174 10.71 -3.09 11.70
C GLU A 174 11.11 -1.60 11.76
N SER A 175 10.21 -0.72 12.25
CA SER A 175 10.39 0.73 12.24
C SER A 175 10.48 1.32 13.64
N ALA A 176 11.21 2.44 13.79
CA ALA A 176 11.04 3.33 14.93
C ALA A 176 9.74 4.12 14.74
N ASN A 177 8.64 3.58 15.25
CA ASN A 177 7.31 4.14 15.05
C ASN A 177 7.21 5.57 15.55
N THR A 178 6.71 6.49 14.73
CA THR A 178 6.43 7.88 15.11
C THR A 178 5.00 8.05 15.64
N ILE A 179 4.14 7.05 15.40
CA ILE A 179 2.77 7.00 15.90
C ILE A 179 2.48 5.66 16.57
N ASP A 180 1.46 5.62 17.41
CA ASP A 180 0.90 4.40 17.98
C ASP A 180 -0.49 4.15 17.36
N LEU A 181 -0.54 3.31 16.33
CA LEU A 181 -1.77 3.02 15.60
C LEU A 181 -2.85 2.34 16.47
N THR A 182 -2.47 1.73 17.61
CA THR A 182 -3.40 1.06 18.51
C THR A 182 -4.19 2.04 19.38
N ARG A 183 -3.78 3.30 19.45
CA ARG A 183 -4.51 4.36 20.15
C ARG A 183 -5.42 5.12 19.19
N PRO A 184 -6.61 5.51 19.60
CA PRO A 184 -7.46 6.35 18.76
C PRO A 184 -6.75 7.67 18.41
N ALA A 185 -6.92 8.10 17.15
CA ALA A 185 -6.35 9.34 16.62
C ALA A 185 -7.02 10.59 17.22
#